data_c43d612ebf9ed40d1c1d3b20ec9a78f1
#
_entry.id   c43d612ebf9ed40d1c1d3b20ec9a78f1
#
_cell.length_a   1.000
_cell.length_b   1.000
_cell.length_c   1.000
_cell.angle_alpha   90.00
_cell.angle_beta   90.00
_cell.angle_gamma   90.00
#
_symmetry.space_group_name_H-M   'P 1'
#
loop_
_entity.id
_entity.type
_entity.pdbx_description
1 polymer ?
#
loop_
_entity_poly.entity_id
_entity_poly.type
_entity_poly.pdbx_seq_one_letter_code
_entity_poly.pdbx_strand_id
1 'polypeptide(L)'
;MTTAICQSLRAGVAEADGVINLAFSNDWGNMEQGIEQETRAVQTLAAALGGNGKPFVHAGLTPMVPGHVSTEEDPDTTGGPVGGRGRNSEAVLALASQGVRSCVVRLPRSVHQRGLAYGFCSVLIAAAQKTGVSPYVGDGAQRWPAVHLLDAAPLFRIALEDAAPGTVLHAVADEGDTVRSLAEAIGGALAVPVESAPPERFGLIGRVFALDMPSSSALTRERFGWEPTNQSMIADLAAGEYPAPG
;
A
#
# COMPACT_ATOMS: atom_id res chain seq x y z
N MET A 1 -3.49 -0.23 21.24
CA MET A 1 -2.31 0.64 21.54
C MET A 1 -2.39 1.09 22.99
N THR A 2 -1.30 0.94 23.76
CA THR A 2 -1.25 1.26 25.21
C THR A 2 -0.93 2.73 25.43
N THR A 3 -1.21 3.24 26.65
CA THR A 3 -0.87 4.61 27.07
C THR A 3 0.64 4.88 26.93
N ALA A 4 1.50 3.89 27.22
CA ALA A 4 2.94 4.01 27.09
C ALA A 4 3.38 4.25 25.63
N ILE A 5 2.77 3.56 24.66
CA ILE A 5 3.05 3.78 23.22
C ILE A 5 2.65 5.21 22.82
N CYS A 6 1.49 5.70 23.24
CA CYS A 6 1.07 7.08 22.95
C CYS A 6 2.04 8.12 23.55
N GLN A 7 2.57 7.89 24.75
CA GLN A 7 3.58 8.76 25.36
C GLN A 7 4.89 8.76 24.57
N SER A 8 5.35 7.58 24.14
CA SER A 8 6.55 7.45 23.30
C SER A 8 6.41 8.18 21.97
N LEU A 9 5.25 8.07 21.29
CA LEU A 9 4.99 8.81 20.06
C LEU A 9 5.04 10.33 20.26
N ARG A 10 4.42 10.84 21.34
CA ARG A 10 4.48 12.27 21.66
C ARG A 10 5.89 12.77 21.92
N ALA A 11 6.68 12.00 22.68
CA ALA A 11 8.07 12.34 22.96
C ALA A 11 8.91 12.39 21.68
N GLY A 12 8.75 11.39 20.78
CA GLY A 12 9.43 11.38 19.49
C GLY A 12 9.09 12.58 18.61
N VAL A 13 7.81 12.99 18.54
CA VAL A 13 7.38 14.17 17.76
C VAL A 13 7.97 15.47 18.30
N ALA A 14 8.16 15.58 19.61
CA ALA A 14 8.72 16.79 20.24
C ALA A 14 10.15 17.06 19.74
N GLU A 15 10.94 16.02 19.52
CA GLU A 15 12.35 16.10 19.12
C GLU A 15 12.55 16.02 17.59
N ALA A 16 11.54 15.62 16.82
CA ALA A 16 11.63 15.45 15.38
C ALA A 16 11.23 16.70 14.61
N ASP A 17 11.81 16.90 13.41
CA ASP A 17 11.43 17.97 12.49
C ASP A 17 10.21 17.61 11.64
N GLY A 18 9.80 16.36 11.61
CA GLY A 18 8.62 15.86 10.89
C GLY A 18 8.32 14.40 11.24
N VAL A 19 7.23 13.87 10.71
CA VAL A 19 6.78 12.51 10.98
C VAL A 19 6.42 11.80 9.68
N ILE A 20 6.93 10.57 9.51
CA ILE A 20 6.45 9.62 8.51
C ILE A 20 5.80 8.46 9.26
N ASN A 21 4.48 8.28 9.10
CA ASN A 21 3.73 7.18 9.70
C ASN A 21 3.54 6.05 8.69
N LEU A 22 4.33 4.99 8.84
CA LEU A 22 4.23 3.75 8.07
C LEU A 22 3.63 2.59 8.89
N ALA A 23 3.31 2.84 10.16
CA ALA A 23 2.94 1.80 11.10
C ALA A 23 1.52 1.29 10.84
N PHE A 24 1.42 0.09 10.31
CA PHE A 24 0.19 -0.67 10.18
C PHE A 24 0.43 -2.15 10.50
N SER A 25 -0.48 -2.76 11.24
CA SER A 25 -0.45 -4.20 11.45
C SER A 25 -1.03 -4.90 10.21
N ASN A 26 -0.24 -5.75 9.57
CA ASN A 26 -0.69 -6.59 8.45
C ASN A 26 -1.32 -7.90 8.92
N ASP A 27 -1.86 -7.94 10.15
CA ASP A 27 -2.59 -9.08 10.68
C ASP A 27 -4.00 -9.11 10.11
N TRP A 28 -4.19 -9.89 9.05
CA TRP A 28 -5.48 -10.06 8.37
C TRP A 28 -6.55 -10.72 9.24
N GLY A 29 -6.15 -11.47 10.29
CA GLY A 29 -7.06 -12.06 11.26
C GLY A 29 -7.65 -11.04 12.23
N ASN A 30 -6.98 -9.90 12.43
CA ASN A 30 -7.34 -8.84 13.37
C ASN A 30 -7.35 -7.45 12.74
N MET A 31 -7.83 -7.33 11.50
CA MET A 31 -7.81 -6.10 10.70
C MET A 31 -8.47 -4.91 11.42
N GLU A 32 -9.62 -5.11 12.07
CA GLU A 32 -10.32 -4.07 12.82
C GLU A 32 -9.44 -3.49 13.94
N GLN A 33 -8.78 -4.35 14.69
CA GLN A 33 -7.84 -3.93 15.75
C GLN A 33 -6.63 -3.18 15.16
N GLY A 34 -6.11 -3.61 14.02
CA GLY A 34 -5.03 -2.91 13.29
C GLY A 34 -5.44 -1.50 12.90
N ILE A 35 -6.64 -1.32 12.36
CA ILE A 35 -7.21 -0.02 11.99
C ILE A 35 -7.43 0.87 13.23
N GLU A 36 -7.94 0.32 14.33
CA GLU A 36 -8.08 1.09 15.58
C GLU A 36 -6.73 1.57 16.11
N GLN A 37 -5.70 0.73 16.03
CA GLN A 37 -4.35 1.11 16.43
C GLN A 37 -3.78 2.21 15.56
N GLU A 38 -3.96 2.12 14.24
CA GLU A 38 -3.57 3.18 13.30
C GLU A 38 -4.32 4.49 13.59
N THR A 39 -5.63 4.42 13.82
CA THR A 39 -6.44 5.60 14.17
C THR A 39 -5.92 6.30 15.43
N ARG A 40 -5.61 5.54 16.49
CA ARG A 40 -5.05 6.10 17.73
C ARG A 40 -3.65 6.68 17.51
N ALA A 41 -2.83 6.05 16.66
CA ALA A 41 -1.51 6.58 16.31
C ALA A 41 -1.64 7.92 15.57
N VAL A 42 -2.48 7.99 14.53
CA VAL A 42 -2.77 9.22 13.77
C VAL A 42 -3.23 10.34 14.69
N GLN A 43 -4.21 10.08 15.55
CA GLN A 43 -4.72 11.07 16.52
C GLN A 43 -3.64 11.55 17.49
N THR A 44 -2.80 10.63 17.98
CA THR A 44 -1.71 10.96 18.92
C THR A 44 -0.64 11.83 18.26
N LEU A 45 -0.25 11.49 17.03
CA LEU A 45 0.74 12.23 16.25
C LEU A 45 0.21 13.61 15.86
N ALA A 46 -1.04 13.68 15.38
CA ALA A 46 -1.71 14.93 15.03
C ALA A 46 -1.76 15.91 16.21
N ALA A 47 -2.20 15.43 17.39
CA ALA A 47 -2.25 16.23 18.59
C ALA A 47 -0.86 16.71 19.06
N ALA A 48 0.18 15.90 18.87
CA ALA A 48 1.54 16.27 19.24
C ALA A 48 2.17 17.29 18.29
N LEU A 49 1.79 17.26 17.00
CA LEU A 49 2.24 18.23 15.98
C LEU A 49 1.62 19.63 16.20
N GLY A 50 0.39 19.71 16.69
CA GLY A 50 -0.20 20.94 17.21
C GLY A 50 -0.23 22.16 16.27
N GLY A 51 -0.28 21.97 14.95
CA GLY A 51 -0.34 23.09 13.99
C GLY A 51 0.94 23.93 13.90
N ASN A 52 2.10 23.35 14.21
CA ASN A 52 3.40 24.04 14.22
C ASN A 52 4.10 24.09 12.85
N GLY A 53 3.42 23.70 11.76
CA GLY A 53 3.96 23.67 10.40
C GLY A 53 4.89 22.50 10.10
N LYS A 54 5.15 21.60 11.06
CA LYS A 54 5.96 20.40 10.81
C LYS A 54 5.24 19.45 9.84
N PRO A 55 5.98 18.73 8.95
CA PRO A 55 5.39 17.80 8.02
C PRO A 55 4.88 16.53 8.72
N PHE A 56 3.75 16.04 8.23
CA PHE A 56 3.18 14.75 8.61
C PHE A 56 2.82 13.96 7.36
N VAL A 57 3.62 12.96 7.02
CA VAL A 57 3.38 12.04 5.91
C VAL A 57 2.75 10.75 6.43
N HIS A 58 1.62 10.36 5.86
CA HIS A 58 0.93 9.11 6.21
C HIS A 58 0.89 8.15 5.02
N ALA A 59 1.16 6.87 5.28
CA ALA A 59 1.02 5.82 4.29
C ALA A 59 -0.45 5.38 4.18
N GLY A 60 -1.11 5.81 3.12
CA GLY A 60 -2.45 5.35 2.73
C GLY A 60 -2.41 4.21 1.72
N LEU A 61 -3.56 3.90 1.13
CA LEU A 61 -3.73 2.95 0.03
C LEU A 61 -4.29 3.66 -1.19
N THR A 62 -3.93 3.20 -2.40
CA THR A 62 -4.62 3.63 -3.62
C THR A 62 -6.08 3.24 -3.55
N PRO A 63 -7.03 4.14 -3.92
CA PRO A 63 -8.45 3.85 -3.84
C PRO A 63 -8.87 2.86 -4.93
N MET A 64 -9.93 2.13 -4.64
CA MET A 64 -10.61 1.34 -5.65
C MET A 64 -11.75 2.18 -6.25
N VAL A 65 -11.61 2.52 -7.52
CA VAL A 65 -12.66 3.26 -8.24
C VAL A 65 -13.24 2.37 -9.34
N PRO A 66 -14.50 1.92 -9.22
CA PRO A 66 -15.08 1.01 -10.19
C PRO A 66 -15.05 1.60 -11.60
N GLY A 67 -14.52 0.83 -12.54
CA GLY A 67 -14.59 1.12 -13.98
C GLY A 67 -13.50 2.04 -14.53
N HIS A 68 -12.59 2.58 -13.70
CA HIS A 68 -11.46 3.33 -14.23
C HIS A 68 -10.17 3.17 -13.41
N VAL A 69 -9.05 3.66 -13.95
CA VAL A 69 -7.75 3.74 -13.27
C VAL A 69 -7.81 4.88 -12.26
N SER A 70 -7.61 4.58 -10.97
CA SER A 70 -7.63 5.62 -9.93
C SER A 70 -6.44 6.57 -10.03
N THR A 71 -6.68 7.82 -9.68
CA THR A 71 -5.70 8.91 -9.66
C THR A 71 -5.58 9.52 -8.27
N GLU A 72 -4.65 10.45 -8.10
CA GLU A 72 -4.46 11.18 -6.85
C GLU A 72 -5.67 12.06 -6.48
N GLU A 73 -6.51 12.43 -7.45
CA GLU A 73 -7.71 13.24 -7.26
C GLU A 73 -8.93 12.43 -6.82
N ASP A 74 -8.88 11.11 -6.98
CA ASP A 74 -9.98 10.25 -6.56
C ASP A 74 -10.05 10.17 -5.03
N PRO A 75 -11.23 10.36 -4.44
CA PRO A 75 -11.41 10.17 -3.00
C PRO A 75 -11.27 8.69 -2.62
N ASP A 76 -10.73 8.42 -1.43
CA ASP A 76 -10.72 7.05 -0.91
C ASP A 76 -12.08 6.68 -0.35
N THR A 77 -12.94 6.16 -1.20
CA THR A 77 -14.27 5.66 -0.85
C THR A 77 -14.27 4.16 -0.54
N THR A 78 -13.11 3.56 -0.35
CA THR A 78 -12.96 2.13 -0.07
C THR A 78 -13.78 1.74 1.15
N GLY A 79 -14.72 0.84 0.96
CA GLY A 79 -15.58 0.28 2.00
C GLY A 79 -15.03 -1.01 2.61
N GLY A 80 -15.89 -1.70 3.38
CA GLY A 80 -15.57 -3.02 3.92
C GLY A 80 -14.47 -3.03 4.98
N PRO A 81 -13.77 -4.16 5.15
CA PRO A 81 -12.82 -4.36 6.25
C PRO A 81 -11.65 -3.37 6.28
N VAL A 82 -11.23 -2.86 5.12
CA VAL A 82 -10.09 -1.91 5.02
C VAL A 82 -10.51 -0.45 4.95
N GLY A 83 -11.80 -0.15 4.85
CA GLY A 83 -12.32 1.22 4.71
C GLY A 83 -11.97 2.17 5.86
N GLY A 84 -11.60 1.64 7.01
CA GLY A 84 -11.08 2.43 8.13
C GLY A 84 -9.76 3.13 7.83
N ARG A 85 -8.93 2.55 6.97
CA ARG A 85 -7.65 3.16 6.55
C ARG A 85 -7.87 4.39 5.67
N GLY A 86 -8.87 4.35 4.77
CA GLY A 86 -9.29 5.53 4.00
C GLY A 86 -9.70 6.67 4.92
N ARG A 87 -10.52 6.40 5.96
CA ARG A 87 -10.88 7.42 6.95
C ARG A 87 -9.69 8.00 7.71
N ASN A 88 -8.68 7.20 8.03
CA ASN A 88 -7.44 7.68 8.63
C ASN A 88 -6.67 8.61 7.68
N SER A 89 -6.58 8.25 6.40
CA SER A 89 -5.98 9.10 5.36
C SER A 89 -6.70 10.44 5.24
N GLU A 90 -8.02 10.44 5.17
CA GLU A 90 -8.84 11.66 5.12
C GLU A 90 -8.66 12.53 6.39
N ALA A 91 -8.59 11.89 7.57
CA ALA A 91 -8.33 12.60 8.81
C ALA A 91 -6.94 13.28 8.81
N VAL A 92 -5.93 12.64 8.23
CA VAL A 92 -4.59 13.25 8.08
C VAL A 92 -4.64 14.43 7.10
N LEU A 93 -5.30 14.29 5.95
CA LEU A 93 -5.44 15.38 4.98
C LEU A 93 -6.15 16.60 5.57
N ALA A 94 -7.19 16.38 6.41
CA ALA A 94 -7.92 17.44 7.08
C ALA A 94 -7.07 18.27 8.06
N LEU A 95 -5.94 17.75 8.56
CA LEU A 95 -5.02 18.50 9.42
C LEU A 95 -4.37 19.70 8.72
N ALA A 96 -4.39 19.74 7.38
CA ALA A 96 -3.92 20.89 6.61
C ALA A 96 -4.64 22.17 7.02
N SER A 97 -5.95 22.11 7.28
CA SER A 97 -6.75 23.25 7.77
C SER A 97 -6.41 23.69 9.20
N GLN A 98 -5.66 22.86 9.93
CA GLN A 98 -5.23 23.10 11.31
C GLN A 98 -3.76 23.54 11.43
N GLY A 99 -3.11 23.85 10.29
CA GLY A 99 -1.73 24.31 10.24
C GLY A 99 -0.67 23.21 10.33
N VAL A 100 -1.05 21.96 10.12
CA VAL A 100 -0.10 20.85 9.94
C VAL A 100 0.20 20.69 8.44
N ARG A 101 1.45 20.56 8.06
CA ARG A 101 1.83 20.24 6.68
C ARG A 101 1.66 18.73 6.42
N SER A 102 0.39 18.31 6.42
CA SER A 102 -0.01 16.91 6.27
C SER A 102 -0.14 16.50 4.81
N CYS A 103 0.29 15.29 4.48
CA CYS A 103 0.09 14.68 3.17
C CYS A 103 -0.05 13.16 3.29
N VAL A 104 -0.58 12.53 2.24
CA VAL A 104 -0.76 11.09 2.17
C VAL A 104 -0.03 10.54 0.95
N VAL A 105 0.86 9.58 1.17
CA VAL A 105 1.43 8.74 0.10
C VAL A 105 0.62 7.45 0.05
N ARG A 106 -0.14 7.27 -1.03
CA ARG A 106 -0.94 6.07 -1.26
C ARG A 106 -0.10 5.00 -1.91
N LEU A 107 0.05 3.89 -1.21
CA LEU A 107 0.76 2.71 -1.69
C LEU A 107 -0.19 1.82 -2.52
N PRO A 108 0.32 1.19 -3.58
CA PRO A 108 -0.45 0.25 -4.40
C PRO A 108 -0.69 -1.07 -3.66
N ARG A 109 -1.38 -2.00 -4.33
CA ARG A 109 -1.64 -3.35 -3.85
C ARG A 109 -0.36 -4.08 -3.43
N SER A 110 0.73 -3.89 -4.14
CA SER A 110 1.99 -4.56 -3.86
C SER A 110 3.15 -3.55 -3.84
N VAL A 111 3.82 -3.48 -2.71
CA VAL A 111 5.18 -2.94 -2.60
C VAL A 111 6.11 -4.13 -2.61
N HIS A 112 7.04 -4.19 -3.56
CA HIS A 112 7.87 -5.38 -3.77
C HIS A 112 9.36 -5.06 -3.82
N GLN A 113 10.14 -6.09 -3.55
CA GLN A 113 11.58 -6.15 -3.79
C GLN A 113 11.96 -7.63 -3.85
N ARG A 114 12.69 -8.00 -4.89
CA ARG A 114 13.17 -9.36 -5.13
C ARG A 114 13.83 -9.95 -3.88
N GLY A 115 13.47 -11.18 -3.54
CA GLY A 115 14.02 -11.92 -2.39
C GLY A 115 13.56 -11.44 -1.01
N LEU A 116 12.81 -10.31 -0.93
CA LEU A 116 12.42 -9.71 0.34
C LEU A 116 10.91 -9.64 0.53
N ALA A 117 10.19 -9.02 -0.38
CA ALA A 117 8.75 -8.76 -0.25
C ALA A 117 8.07 -8.72 -1.61
N TYR A 118 6.80 -9.15 -1.66
CA TYR A 118 5.98 -9.15 -2.88
C TYR A 118 4.55 -8.66 -2.62
N GLY A 119 4.31 -7.96 -1.52
CA GLY A 119 2.98 -7.48 -1.15
C GLY A 119 1.94 -8.61 -1.16
N PHE A 120 0.79 -8.41 -1.81
CA PHE A 120 -0.23 -9.45 -1.94
C PHE A 120 0.20 -10.65 -2.79
N CYS A 121 1.15 -10.47 -3.70
CA CYS A 121 1.70 -11.60 -4.47
C CYS A 121 2.41 -12.62 -3.58
N SER A 122 2.84 -12.26 -2.37
CA SER A 122 3.39 -13.22 -1.41
C SER A 122 2.40 -14.35 -1.08
N VAL A 123 1.10 -14.05 -1.06
CA VAL A 123 0.06 -15.06 -0.83
C VAL A 123 -0.07 -16.01 -2.02
N LEU A 124 0.02 -15.49 -3.25
CA LEU A 124 0.01 -16.32 -4.47
C LEU A 124 1.27 -17.19 -4.56
N ILE A 125 2.44 -16.64 -4.22
CA ILE A 125 3.71 -17.38 -4.16
C ILE A 125 3.61 -18.52 -3.14
N ALA A 126 3.17 -18.23 -1.92
CA ALA A 126 3.01 -19.24 -0.86
C ALA A 126 2.02 -20.33 -1.25
N ALA A 127 0.91 -19.96 -1.91
CA ALA A 127 -0.05 -20.92 -2.43
C ALA A 127 0.59 -21.82 -3.51
N ALA A 128 1.35 -21.25 -4.44
CA ALA A 128 2.04 -22.00 -5.50
C ALA A 128 3.10 -22.97 -4.92
N GLN A 129 3.91 -22.50 -3.98
CA GLN A 129 4.91 -23.34 -3.29
C GLN A 129 4.27 -24.50 -2.52
N LYS A 130 3.13 -24.23 -1.86
CA LYS A 130 2.43 -25.24 -1.04
C LYS A 130 1.70 -26.28 -1.88
N THR A 131 1.09 -25.89 -3.00
CA THR A 131 0.15 -26.73 -3.75
C THR A 131 0.74 -27.31 -5.03
N GLY A 132 1.87 -26.76 -5.51
CA GLY A 132 2.44 -27.11 -6.83
C GLY A 132 1.65 -26.55 -8.00
N VAL A 133 0.79 -25.54 -7.76
CA VAL A 133 -0.02 -24.86 -8.78
C VAL A 133 -0.01 -23.37 -8.48
N SER A 134 0.29 -22.52 -9.46
CA SER A 134 0.21 -21.07 -9.34
C SER A 134 -1.22 -20.60 -9.61
N PRO A 135 -1.97 -20.15 -8.58
CA PRO A 135 -3.38 -19.87 -8.73
C PRO A 135 -3.66 -18.41 -9.05
N TYR A 136 -4.75 -18.14 -9.81
CA TYR A 136 -5.37 -16.83 -9.94
C TYR A 136 -6.88 -16.92 -9.75
N VAL A 137 -7.56 -15.82 -9.40
CA VAL A 137 -9.00 -15.82 -9.12
C VAL A 137 -9.80 -15.52 -10.39
N GLY A 138 -10.83 -16.30 -10.67
CA GLY A 138 -11.75 -16.10 -11.80
C GLY A 138 -11.08 -16.24 -13.15
N ASP A 139 -11.25 -15.26 -14.03
CA ASP A 139 -10.55 -15.17 -15.33
C ASP A 139 -9.15 -14.53 -15.22
N GLY A 140 -8.82 -13.98 -14.07
CA GLY A 140 -7.55 -13.32 -13.78
C GLY A 140 -7.38 -11.96 -14.45
N ALA A 141 -8.44 -11.37 -15.02
CA ALA A 141 -8.39 -10.09 -15.71
C ALA A 141 -8.28 -8.87 -14.77
N GLN A 142 -8.58 -9.04 -13.50
CA GLN A 142 -8.45 -7.98 -12.49
C GLN A 142 -7.00 -7.52 -12.38
N ARG A 143 -6.80 -6.21 -12.26
CA ARG A 143 -5.49 -5.57 -12.29
C ARG A 143 -5.04 -5.14 -10.90
N TRP A 144 -3.77 -5.39 -10.61
CA TRP A 144 -3.13 -4.98 -9.36
C TRP A 144 -1.96 -4.05 -9.64
N PRO A 145 -1.99 -2.82 -9.11
CA PRO A 145 -0.88 -1.90 -9.21
C PRO A 145 0.25 -2.30 -8.27
N ALA A 146 1.47 -1.93 -8.64
CA ALA A 146 2.65 -2.22 -7.85
C ALA A 146 3.69 -1.09 -7.87
N VAL A 147 4.64 -1.16 -6.93
CA VAL A 147 5.82 -0.31 -6.89
C VAL A 147 6.99 -1.06 -6.25
N HIS A 148 8.18 -0.87 -6.80
CA HIS A 148 9.38 -1.38 -6.16
C HIS A 148 9.68 -0.57 -4.88
N LEU A 149 10.14 -1.25 -3.80
CA LEU A 149 10.40 -0.63 -2.50
C LEU A 149 11.39 0.55 -2.61
N LEU A 150 12.44 0.41 -3.44
CA LEU A 150 13.46 1.44 -3.64
C LEU A 150 12.97 2.64 -4.48
N ASP A 151 11.82 2.54 -5.14
CA ASP A 151 11.14 3.68 -5.76
C ASP A 151 10.14 4.33 -4.80
N ALA A 152 9.44 3.52 -3.98
CA ALA A 152 8.50 4.05 -3.01
C ALA A 152 9.19 4.88 -1.91
N ALA A 153 10.32 4.42 -1.38
CA ALA A 153 11.00 5.07 -0.26
C ALA A 153 11.44 6.52 -0.56
N PRO A 154 12.06 6.86 -1.71
CA PRO A 154 12.35 8.24 -2.07
C PRO A 154 11.12 9.14 -2.16
N LEU A 155 9.96 8.60 -2.57
CA LEU A 155 8.72 9.38 -2.65
C LEU A 155 8.23 9.84 -1.27
N PHE A 156 8.41 9.02 -0.21
CA PHE A 156 8.12 9.45 1.15
C PHE A 156 9.01 10.60 1.61
N ARG A 157 10.27 10.61 1.18
CA ARG A 157 11.19 11.74 1.42
C ARG A 157 10.73 13.00 0.68
N ILE A 158 10.42 12.90 -0.60
CA ILE A 158 9.86 14.00 -1.40
C ILE A 158 8.59 14.54 -0.74
N ALA A 159 7.69 13.67 -0.30
CA ALA A 159 6.48 14.07 0.39
C ALA A 159 6.77 14.83 1.70
N LEU A 160 7.79 14.39 2.46
CA LEU A 160 8.19 15.04 3.71
C LEU A 160 8.81 16.43 3.47
N GLU A 161 9.63 16.57 2.43
CA GLU A 161 10.40 17.78 2.16
C GLU A 161 9.58 18.82 1.38
N ASP A 162 8.82 18.40 0.34
CA ASP A 162 8.30 19.28 -0.69
C ASP A 162 6.77 19.36 -0.79
N ALA A 163 6.02 18.39 -0.22
CA ALA A 163 4.57 18.38 -0.39
C ALA A 163 3.88 19.52 0.35
N ALA A 164 2.99 20.22 -0.34
CA ALA A 164 2.11 21.21 0.27
C ALA A 164 1.08 20.53 1.22
N PRO A 165 0.52 21.26 2.20
CA PRO A 165 -0.53 20.72 3.07
C PRO A 165 -1.73 20.19 2.27
N GLY A 166 -2.23 19.02 2.63
CA GLY A 166 -3.38 18.38 1.98
C GLY A 166 -3.05 17.63 0.68
N THR A 167 -1.77 17.47 0.33
CA THR A 167 -1.37 16.78 -0.89
C THR A 167 -1.55 15.26 -0.78
N VAL A 168 -2.03 14.67 -1.86
CA VAL A 168 -2.05 13.22 -2.09
C VAL A 168 -1.03 12.87 -3.17
N LEU A 169 -0.23 11.82 -2.91
CA LEU A 169 0.73 11.26 -3.86
C LEU A 169 0.44 9.77 -4.05
N HIS A 170 0.59 9.25 -5.26
CA HIS A 170 0.51 7.83 -5.56
C HIS A 170 1.91 7.25 -5.80
N ALA A 171 2.32 6.27 -5.00
CA ALA A 171 3.55 5.52 -5.18
C ALA A 171 3.30 4.32 -6.11
N VAL A 172 3.02 4.56 -7.39
CA VAL A 172 2.65 3.53 -8.36
C VAL A 172 3.63 3.55 -9.52
N ALA A 173 4.33 2.42 -9.76
CA ALA A 173 5.19 2.22 -10.93
C ALA A 173 4.48 1.42 -12.02
N ASP A 174 3.93 0.27 -11.63
CA ASP A 174 3.14 -0.61 -12.49
C ASP A 174 1.66 -0.29 -12.24
N GLU A 175 0.97 0.29 -13.22
CA GLU A 175 -0.39 0.82 -13.04
C GLU A 175 -1.46 -0.26 -12.87
N GLY A 176 -1.17 -1.49 -13.27
CA GLY A 176 -2.10 -2.61 -13.10
C GLY A 176 -1.80 -3.81 -13.98
N ASP A 177 -0.89 -4.67 -13.53
CA ASP A 177 -0.70 -5.99 -14.12
C ASP A 177 -1.90 -6.89 -13.80
N THR A 178 -2.30 -7.73 -14.78
CA THR A 178 -3.40 -8.68 -14.53
C THR A 178 -2.96 -9.75 -13.54
N VAL A 179 -3.86 -10.17 -12.64
CA VAL A 179 -3.52 -11.23 -11.66
C VAL A 179 -3.14 -12.52 -12.37
N ARG A 180 -3.66 -12.77 -13.57
CA ARG A 180 -3.25 -13.88 -14.40
C ARG A 180 -1.80 -13.77 -14.84
N SER A 181 -1.34 -12.61 -15.33
CA SER A 181 0.06 -12.41 -15.71
C SER A 181 1.02 -12.52 -14.52
N LEU A 182 0.59 -12.06 -13.33
CA LEU A 182 1.34 -12.27 -12.10
C LEU A 182 1.47 -13.75 -11.74
N ALA A 183 0.36 -14.51 -11.84
CA ALA A 183 0.38 -15.96 -11.62
C ALA A 183 1.21 -16.71 -12.66
N GLU A 184 1.19 -16.27 -13.92
CA GLU A 184 2.02 -16.83 -15.01
C GLU A 184 3.53 -16.61 -14.73
N ALA A 185 3.92 -15.45 -14.25
CA ALA A 185 5.31 -15.17 -13.84
C ALA A 185 5.75 -16.08 -12.68
N ILE A 186 4.90 -16.24 -11.64
CA ILE A 186 5.16 -17.13 -10.50
C ILE A 186 5.24 -18.59 -10.98
N GLY A 187 4.29 -19.04 -11.79
CA GLY A 187 4.23 -20.41 -12.30
C GLY A 187 5.45 -20.76 -13.15
N GLY A 188 5.89 -19.83 -14.01
CA GLY A 188 7.11 -19.98 -14.81
C GLY A 188 8.36 -20.10 -13.94
N ALA A 189 8.51 -19.26 -12.93
CA ALA A 189 9.66 -19.28 -12.03
C ALA A 189 9.73 -20.56 -11.16
N LEU A 190 8.58 -21.09 -10.74
CA LEU A 190 8.50 -22.31 -9.93
C LEU A 190 8.38 -23.59 -10.76
N ALA A 191 8.28 -23.48 -12.11
CA ALA A 191 8.02 -24.61 -13.03
C ALA A 191 6.75 -25.41 -12.64
N VAL A 192 5.67 -24.71 -12.29
CA VAL A 192 4.37 -25.28 -11.93
C VAL A 192 3.26 -24.79 -12.86
N PRO A 193 2.17 -25.58 -13.06
CA PRO A 193 1.03 -25.14 -13.86
C PRO A 193 0.33 -23.92 -13.24
N VAL A 194 -0.33 -23.15 -14.11
CA VAL A 194 -1.10 -21.95 -13.76
C VAL A 194 -2.58 -22.24 -13.94
N GLU A 195 -3.39 -22.08 -12.89
CA GLU A 195 -4.79 -22.48 -12.93
C GLU A 195 -5.70 -21.41 -12.27
N SER A 196 -6.92 -21.30 -12.81
CA SER A 196 -7.98 -20.54 -12.16
C SER A 196 -8.44 -21.23 -10.87
N ALA A 197 -8.66 -20.44 -9.83
CA ALA A 197 -9.17 -20.91 -8.56
C ALA A 197 -10.36 -20.03 -8.09
N PRO A 198 -11.34 -20.61 -7.39
CA PRO A 198 -12.41 -19.82 -6.81
C PRO A 198 -11.88 -18.97 -5.64
N PRO A 199 -12.46 -17.78 -5.38
CA PRO A 199 -12.01 -16.89 -4.31
C PRO A 199 -11.94 -17.56 -2.93
N GLU A 200 -12.83 -18.51 -2.66
CA GLU A 200 -12.93 -19.24 -1.38
C GLU A 200 -11.65 -20.03 -1.03
N ARG A 201 -10.87 -20.41 -2.05
CA ARG A 201 -9.57 -21.07 -1.86
C ARG A 201 -8.57 -20.22 -1.07
N PHE A 202 -8.73 -18.90 -1.12
CA PHE A 202 -7.88 -17.93 -0.42
C PHE A 202 -8.47 -17.45 0.91
N GLY A 203 -9.56 -18.06 1.38
CA GLY A 203 -10.22 -17.66 2.61
C GLY A 203 -10.79 -16.24 2.57
N LEU A 204 -10.67 -15.51 3.67
CA LEU A 204 -11.20 -14.13 3.78
C LEU A 204 -10.61 -13.15 2.76
N ILE A 205 -9.34 -13.34 2.40
CA ILE A 205 -8.64 -12.46 1.46
C ILE A 205 -9.05 -12.70 -0.01
N GLY A 206 -9.69 -13.82 -0.32
CA GLY A 206 -10.06 -14.16 -1.70
C GLY A 206 -10.99 -13.15 -2.37
N ARG A 207 -11.90 -12.52 -1.61
CA ARG A 207 -12.75 -11.44 -2.11
C ARG A 207 -11.95 -10.20 -2.50
N VAL A 208 -10.88 -9.91 -1.75
CA VAL A 208 -9.94 -8.81 -2.04
C VAL A 208 -9.15 -9.12 -3.30
N PHE A 209 -8.82 -10.38 -3.55
CA PHE A 209 -8.10 -10.82 -4.74
C PHE A 209 -8.90 -10.71 -6.04
N ALA A 210 -10.22 -10.73 -5.95
CA ALA A 210 -11.12 -10.56 -7.09
C ALA A 210 -11.34 -9.09 -7.50
N LEU A 211 -10.80 -8.12 -6.76
CA LEU A 211 -11.01 -6.70 -7.04
C LEU A 211 -10.06 -6.19 -8.12
N ASP A 212 -10.61 -5.50 -9.12
CA ASP A 212 -9.86 -4.72 -10.12
C ASP A 212 -9.56 -3.35 -9.52
N MET A 213 -8.28 -3.00 -9.39
CA MET A 213 -7.85 -1.78 -8.70
C MET A 213 -6.66 -1.11 -9.41
N PRO A 214 -6.70 -0.87 -10.71
CA PRO A 214 -5.61 -0.18 -11.39
C PRO A 214 -5.49 1.25 -10.85
N SER A 215 -4.26 1.75 -10.78
CA SER A 215 -3.97 3.09 -10.25
C SER A 215 -2.85 3.74 -11.03
N SER A 216 -2.95 5.05 -11.25
CA SER A 216 -1.91 5.85 -11.90
C SER A 216 -1.18 6.74 -10.91
N SER A 217 0.06 7.09 -11.21
CA SER A 217 0.87 8.09 -10.52
C SER A 217 1.23 9.28 -11.42
N ALA A 218 0.48 9.49 -12.50
CA ALA A 218 0.80 10.50 -13.49
C ALA A 218 0.92 11.92 -12.88
N LEU A 219 0.00 12.29 -11.99
CA LEU A 219 0.04 13.59 -11.31
C LEU A 219 1.19 13.70 -10.32
N THR A 220 1.52 12.62 -9.61
CA THR A 220 2.69 12.57 -8.72
C THR A 220 3.97 12.79 -9.51
N ARG A 221 4.14 12.10 -10.64
CA ARG A 221 5.31 12.25 -11.52
C ARG A 221 5.41 13.66 -12.06
N GLU A 222 4.32 14.21 -12.58
CA GLU A 222 4.28 15.58 -13.12
C GLU A 222 4.62 16.65 -12.08
N ARG A 223 4.03 16.54 -10.87
CA ARG A 223 4.17 17.58 -9.84
C ARG A 223 5.50 17.55 -9.09
N PHE A 224 6.07 16.35 -8.91
CA PHE A 224 7.24 16.14 -8.07
C PHE A 224 8.48 15.62 -8.80
N GLY A 225 8.39 15.37 -10.12
CA GLY A 225 9.50 14.78 -10.88
C GLY A 225 9.92 13.39 -10.40
N TRP A 226 9.00 12.68 -9.71
CA TRP A 226 9.27 11.32 -9.24
C TRP A 226 9.21 10.33 -10.40
N GLU A 227 10.30 9.60 -10.62
CA GLU A 227 10.40 8.59 -11.67
C GLU A 227 10.82 7.26 -11.06
N PRO A 228 9.95 6.23 -11.08
CA PRO A 228 10.34 4.88 -10.71
C PRO A 228 11.28 4.30 -11.77
N THR A 229 12.41 3.75 -11.35
CA THR A 229 13.46 3.24 -12.23
C THR A 229 13.85 1.79 -11.96
N ASN A 230 13.29 1.19 -10.91
CA ASN A 230 13.58 -0.19 -10.55
C ASN A 230 12.73 -1.19 -11.37
N GLN A 231 12.99 -2.47 -11.16
CA GLN A 231 12.31 -3.56 -11.86
C GLN A 231 10.80 -3.53 -11.63
N SER A 232 10.03 -3.92 -12.64
CA SER A 232 8.59 -4.14 -12.49
C SER A 232 8.30 -5.38 -11.64
N MET A 233 7.07 -5.44 -11.10
CA MET A 233 6.61 -6.59 -10.32
C MET A 233 6.73 -7.91 -11.09
N ILE A 234 6.33 -7.93 -12.36
CA ILE A 234 6.45 -9.13 -13.21
C ILE A 234 7.92 -9.56 -13.36
N ALA A 235 8.84 -8.61 -13.55
CA ALA A 235 10.25 -8.92 -13.67
C ALA A 235 10.84 -9.53 -12.39
N ASP A 236 10.47 -9.00 -11.23
CA ASP A 236 10.89 -9.55 -9.94
C ASP A 236 10.28 -10.93 -9.67
N LEU A 237 9.01 -11.14 -10.01
CA LEU A 237 8.37 -12.45 -9.89
C LEU A 237 9.01 -13.49 -10.80
N ALA A 238 9.30 -13.12 -12.06
CA ALA A 238 9.91 -14.03 -13.02
C ALA A 238 11.35 -14.46 -12.64
N ALA A 239 12.04 -13.67 -11.82
CA ALA A 239 13.37 -14.03 -11.31
C ALA A 239 13.34 -15.20 -10.31
N GLY A 240 12.19 -15.47 -9.65
CA GLY A 240 11.99 -16.66 -8.82
C GLY A 240 12.71 -16.66 -7.47
N GLU A 241 13.26 -15.53 -7.04
CA GLU A 241 13.95 -15.39 -5.74
C GLU A 241 12.93 -15.13 -4.63
N TYR A 242 12.13 -16.14 -4.31
CA TYR A 242 11.07 -16.01 -3.31
C TYR A 242 11.58 -16.28 -1.89
N PRO A 243 11.04 -15.56 -0.86
CA PRO A 243 11.28 -15.91 0.52
C PRO A 243 10.84 -17.36 0.79
N ALA A 244 11.54 -18.03 1.71
CA ALA A 244 11.10 -19.34 2.16
C ALA A 244 9.68 -19.24 2.72
N PRO A 245 8.83 -20.26 2.49
CA PRO A 245 7.50 -20.29 3.12
C PRO A 245 7.65 -20.29 4.64
N GLY A 246 7.01 -19.31 5.29
CA GLY A 246 6.98 -19.19 6.74
C GLY A 246 6.07 -20.21 7.41
#